data_31244872badbe57edee139dcd38fe068
#
_entry.id   31244872badbe57edee139dcd38fe068
#
_cell.length_a   1.000
_cell.length_b   1.000
_cell.length_c   1.000
_cell.angle_alpha   90.00
_cell.angle_beta   90.00
_cell.angle_gamma   90.00
#
_symmetry.space_group_name_H-M   'P 1'
#
loop_
_entity.id
_entity.type
_entity.pdbx_description
1 polymer ?
#
loop_
_entity_poly.entity_id
_entity_poly.type
_entity_poly.pdbx_seq_one_letter_code
_entity_poly.pdbx_strand_id
1 'polypeptide(L)'
;MLEVQIYKKLAEFDLDISFQIEDNILGLMGASGSGKSMTLKCIAGIETPDQGKIVLNDRVLFDSEKKINIPIQKRNVGYMFQSYALFPNMSVYENISVGLKARKVKDVDIVVKKVMKQFQISELASRYPKQLSGGQRQRVALARLMA
;
A
#
# COMPACT_ATOMS: atom_id res chain seq x y z
N MET A 1 0.88 1.31 16.71
CA MET A 1 0.39 -0.06 16.99
C MET A 1 -0.57 -0.50 15.88
N LEU A 2 -0.45 -1.72 15.37
CA LEU A 2 -1.41 -2.35 14.44
C LEU A 2 -1.94 -3.64 15.10
N GLU A 3 -3.25 -3.75 15.21
CA GLU A 3 -3.95 -4.95 15.68
C GLU A 3 -4.82 -5.49 14.53
N VAL A 4 -4.68 -6.77 14.23
CA VAL A 4 -5.41 -7.47 13.18
C VAL A 4 -5.97 -8.76 13.74
N GLN A 5 -7.27 -8.92 13.69
CA GLN A 5 -7.97 -10.15 13.98
C GLN A 5 -9.07 -10.29 12.93
N ILE A 6 -8.84 -11.09 11.92
CA ILE A 6 -9.74 -11.21 10.77
C ILE A 6 -9.93 -12.65 10.34
N TYR A 7 -11.14 -12.92 9.88
CA TYR A 7 -11.50 -14.15 9.17
C TYR A 7 -11.99 -13.79 7.77
N LYS A 8 -11.55 -14.57 6.77
CA LYS A 8 -12.04 -14.47 5.41
C LYS A 8 -12.09 -15.83 4.75
N LYS A 9 -13.25 -16.20 4.26
CA LYS A 9 -13.44 -17.43 3.49
C LYS A 9 -12.89 -17.25 2.08
N LEU A 10 -12.00 -18.12 1.67
CA LEU A 10 -11.45 -18.18 0.33
C LEU A 10 -11.88 -19.49 -0.35
N ALA A 11 -11.69 -19.60 -1.66
CA ALA A 11 -12.14 -20.77 -2.41
C ALA A 11 -11.46 -22.09 -1.98
N GLU A 12 -10.17 -22.02 -1.58
CA GLU A 12 -9.34 -23.19 -1.29
C GLU A 12 -9.07 -23.36 0.21
N PHE A 13 -9.20 -22.32 1.01
CA PHE A 13 -8.95 -22.37 2.46
C PHE A 13 -9.59 -21.17 3.16
N ASP A 14 -9.70 -21.25 4.47
CA ASP A 14 -10.15 -20.15 5.30
C ASP A 14 -8.94 -19.39 5.87
N LEU A 15 -8.88 -18.09 5.64
CA LEU A 15 -7.89 -17.21 6.24
C LEU A 15 -8.38 -16.83 7.63
N ASP A 16 -7.69 -17.30 8.67
CA ASP A 16 -7.91 -16.89 10.06
C ASP A 16 -6.59 -16.38 10.62
N ILE A 17 -6.53 -15.07 10.88
CA ILE A 17 -5.30 -14.37 11.24
C ILE A 17 -5.54 -13.49 12.46
N SER A 18 -4.67 -13.65 13.46
CA SER A 18 -4.65 -12.79 14.64
C SER A 18 -3.21 -12.42 14.97
N PHE A 19 -2.90 -11.13 15.03
CA PHE A 19 -1.62 -10.60 15.51
C PHE A 19 -1.73 -9.14 15.94
N GLN A 20 -0.77 -8.72 16.75
CA GLN A 20 -0.58 -7.34 17.17
C GLN A 20 0.89 -6.97 17.00
N ILE A 21 1.15 -5.75 16.53
CA ILE A 21 2.50 -5.21 16.39
C ILE A 21 2.51 -3.74 16.84
N GLU A 22 3.52 -3.37 17.58
CA GLU A 22 3.82 -1.99 17.93
C GLU A 22 4.61 -1.30 16.79
N ASP A 23 5.38 -0.27 17.07
CA ASP A 23 6.14 0.50 16.07
C ASP A 23 7.38 -0.26 15.57
N ASN A 24 7.15 -1.40 14.92
CA ASN A 24 8.17 -2.31 14.42
C ASN A 24 7.86 -2.85 13.03
N ILE A 25 8.78 -3.64 12.49
CA ILE A 25 8.63 -4.35 11.22
C ILE A 25 8.11 -5.76 11.52
N LEU A 26 7.01 -6.15 10.86
CA LEU A 26 6.47 -7.49 10.89
C LEU A 26 6.76 -8.22 9.58
N GLY A 27 7.38 -9.39 9.66
CA GLY A 27 7.53 -10.30 8.55
C GLY A 27 6.45 -11.38 8.55
N LEU A 28 5.62 -11.43 7.50
CA LEU A 28 4.67 -12.53 7.29
C LEU A 28 5.36 -13.64 6.50
N MET A 29 5.60 -14.78 7.13
CA MET A 29 6.22 -15.96 6.51
C MET A 29 5.19 -17.08 6.30
N GLY A 30 5.43 -17.92 5.29
CA GLY A 30 4.57 -19.06 4.96
C GLY A 30 4.68 -19.46 3.50
N ALA A 31 4.14 -20.64 3.14
CA ALA A 31 4.13 -21.18 1.79
C ALA A 31 3.42 -20.23 0.79
N SER A 32 3.65 -20.46 -0.51
CA SER A 32 2.85 -19.77 -1.55
C SER A 32 1.38 -20.15 -1.37
N GLY A 33 0.48 -19.20 -1.53
CA GLY A 33 -0.96 -19.42 -1.34
C GLY A 33 -1.45 -19.34 0.12
N SER A 34 -0.58 -19.21 1.13
CA SER A 34 -0.99 -19.20 2.56
C SER A 34 -1.74 -17.93 3.03
N GLY A 35 -2.19 -17.08 2.13
CA GLY A 35 -2.99 -15.89 2.50
C GLY A 35 -2.21 -14.63 2.86
N LYS A 36 -0.86 -14.61 2.84
CA LYS A 36 -0.06 -13.43 3.19
C LYS A 36 -0.47 -12.16 2.45
N SER A 37 -0.60 -12.26 1.13
CA SER A 37 -1.02 -11.12 0.29
C SER A 37 -2.48 -10.72 0.55
N MET A 38 -3.34 -11.68 0.87
CA MET A 38 -4.73 -11.42 1.23
C MET A 38 -4.82 -10.65 2.55
N THR A 39 -4.05 -11.06 3.56
CA THR A 39 -3.94 -10.34 4.84
C THR A 39 -3.55 -8.88 4.63
N LEU A 40 -2.49 -8.63 3.85
CA LEU A 40 -2.03 -7.26 3.55
C LEU A 40 -3.08 -6.46 2.77
N LYS A 41 -3.80 -7.08 1.83
CA LYS A 41 -4.91 -6.45 1.09
C LYS A 41 -6.08 -6.09 2.02
N CYS A 42 -6.40 -6.94 2.98
CA CYS A 42 -7.42 -6.66 3.99
C CYS A 42 -7.03 -5.46 4.87
N ILE A 43 -5.79 -5.40 5.32
CA ILE A 43 -5.28 -4.25 6.10
C ILE A 43 -5.36 -2.96 5.28
N ALA A 44 -4.93 -2.99 4.04
CA ALA A 44 -4.97 -1.83 3.15
C ALA A 44 -6.40 -1.41 2.75
N GLY A 45 -7.40 -2.29 2.87
CA GLY A 45 -8.78 -2.03 2.45
C GLY A 45 -9.03 -2.27 0.97
N ILE A 46 -8.14 -3.02 0.30
CA ILE A 46 -8.33 -3.49 -1.08
C ILE A 46 -9.32 -4.66 -1.09
N GLU A 47 -9.25 -5.49 -0.06
CA GLU A 47 -10.17 -6.60 0.20
C GLU A 47 -10.88 -6.37 1.53
N THR A 48 -12.10 -6.87 1.65
CA THR A 48 -12.88 -6.79 2.89
C THR A 48 -12.88 -8.15 3.57
N PRO A 49 -12.47 -8.25 4.84
CA PRO A 49 -12.67 -9.46 5.64
C PRO A 49 -14.16 -9.79 5.80
N ASP A 50 -14.49 -11.06 6.02
CA ASP A 50 -15.87 -11.46 6.31
C ASP A 50 -16.23 -11.18 7.76
N GLN A 51 -15.27 -11.35 8.69
CA GLN A 51 -15.44 -11.11 10.11
C GLN A 51 -14.15 -10.54 10.73
N GLY A 52 -14.32 -9.93 11.90
CA GLY A 52 -13.21 -9.51 12.74
C GLY A 52 -12.99 -8.00 12.77
N LYS A 53 -11.76 -7.60 13.11
CA LYS A 53 -11.41 -6.22 13.39
C LYS A 53 -9.99 -5.88 12.94
N ILE A 54 -9.79 -4.66 12.47
CA ILE A 54 -8.47 -4.09 12.14
C ILE A 54 -8.38 -2.71 12.79
N VAL A 55 -7.37 -2.51 13.62
CA VAL A 55 -7.09 -1.22 14.28
C VAL A 55 -5.68 -0.76 13.97
N LEU A 56 -5.52 0.49 13.60
CA LEU A 56 -4.22 1.13 13.35
C LEU A 56 -4.14 2.42 14.17
N ASN A 57 -3.19 2.50 15.11
CA ASN A 57 -2.98 3.64 16.00
C ASN A 57 -4.30 4.12 16.64
N ASP A 58 -4.97 3.22 17.35
CA ASP A 58 -6.27 3.41 18.03
C ASP A 58 -7.45 3.72 17.10
N ARG A 59 -7.21 3.80 15.81
CA ARG A 59 -8.24 4.02 14.80
C ARG A 59 -8.74 2.70 14.23
N VAL A 60 -10.04 2.42 14.40
CA VAL A 60 -10.69 1.25 13.80
C VAL A 60 -10.81 1.46 12.29
N LEU A 61 -10.15 0.60 11.51
CA LEU A 61 -10.21 0.60 10.04
C LEU A 61 -11.30 -0.32 9.51
N PHE A 62 -11.52 -1.44 10.21
CA PHE A 62 -12.55 -2.42 9.92
C PHE A 62 -13.07 -3.02 11.23
N ASP A 63 -14.37 -3.23 11.32
CA ASP A 63 -15.03 -3.93 12.42
C ASP A 63 -16.37 -4.48 11.91
N SER A 64 -16.47 -5.81 11.82
CA SER A 64 -17.65 -6.49 11.28
C SER A 64 -18.88 -6.35 12.20
N GLU A 65 -18.69 -6.33 13.51
CA GLU A 65 -19.78 -6.20 14.49
C GLU A 65 -20.37 -4.79 14.49
N LYS A 66 -19.48 -3.78 14.45
CA LYS A 66 -19.87 -2.37 14.42
C LYS A 66 -20.20 -1.85 13.03
N LYS A 67 -20.11 -2.71 12.00
CA LYS A 67 -20.32 -2.35 10.59
C LYS A 67 -19.43 -1.18 10.13
N ILE A 68 -18.20 -1.13 10.62
CA ILE A 68 -17.19 -0.13 10.23
C ILE A 68 -16.34 -0.72 9.11
N ASN A 69 -16.24 -0.02 7.98
CA ASN A 69 -15.30 -0.33 6.92
C ASN A 69 -14.80 0.97 6.29
N ILE A 70 -13.64 1.42 6.75
CA ILE A 70 -13.02 2.65 6.23
C ILE A 70 -12.53 2.39 4.81
N PRO A 71 -12.96 3.19 3.81
CA PRO A 71 -12.51 3.03 2.43
C PRO A 71 -11.01 3.26 2.31
N ILE A 72 -10.37 2.57 1.35
CA ILE A 72 -8.91 2.56 1.14
C ILE A 72 -8.30 3.98 1.13
N GLN A 73 -8.96 4.94 0.46
CA GLN A 73 -8.47 6.32 0.33
C GLN A 73 -8.39 7.06 1.68
N LYS A 74 -9.14 6.60 2.69
CA LYS A 74 -9.20 7.20 4.01
C LYS A 74 -8.44 6.41 5.08
N ARG A 75 -7.84 5.25 4.74
CA ARG A 75 -7.10 4.44 5.73
C ARG A 75 -5.73 5.01 6.08
N ASN A 76 -5.12 5.79 5.21
CA ASN A 76 -3.72 6.23 5.31
C ASN A 76 -2.72 5.06 5.41
N VAL A 77 -3.01 3.98 4.70
CA VAL A 77 -2.17 2.79 4.60
C VAL A 77 -1.62 2.71 3.19
N GLY A 78 -0.30 2.71 3.06
CA GLY A 78 0.36 2.49 1.79
C GLY A 78 0.44 1.00 1.46
N TYR A 79 0.07 0.61 0.24
CA TYR A 79 0.17 -0.76 -0.25
C TYR A 79 1.01 -0.82 -1.52
N MET A 80 2.07 -1.61 -1.50
CA MET A 80 2.90 -1.83 -2.69
C MET A 80 2.58 -3.18 -3.31
N PHE A 81 2.11 -3.18 -4.55
CA PHE A 81 1.85 -4.39 -5.32
C PHE A 81 3.16 -5.09 -5.73
N GLN A 82 3.14 -6.40 -5.85
CA GLN A 82 4.29 -7.18 -6.32
C GLN A 82 4.74 -6.76 -7.74
N SER A 83 3.80 -6.36 -8.60
CA SER A 83 4.05 -5.83 -9.94
C SER A 83 4.41 -4.34 -9.95
N TYR A 84 4.55 -3.72 -8.75
CA TYR A 84 4.73 -2.28 -8.55
C TYR A 84 3.57 -1.40 -9.04
N ALA A 85 2.67 -1.89 -9.88
CA ALA A 85 1.49 -1.22 -10.42
C ALA A 85 1.75 0.23 -10.87
N LEU A 86 2.89 0.46 -11.56
CA LEU A 86 3.18 1.75 -12.18
C LEU A 86 2.25 1.96 -13.38
N PHE A 87 1.80 3.20 -13.57
CA PHE A 87 1.00 3.58 -14.72
C PHE A 87 1.89 3.58 -15.97
N PRO A 88 1.68 2.68 -16.95
CA PRO A 88 2.62 2.46 -18.04
C PRO A 88 2.77 3.65 -18.99
N ASN A 89 1.71 4.45 -19.11
CA ASN A 89 1.63 5.62 -20.00
C ASN A 89 1.97 6.95 -19.29
N MET A 90 2.49 6.88 -18.08
CA MET A 90 2.95 8.03 -17.30
C MET A 90 4.46 7.94 -17.10
N SER A 91 5.14 9.08 -17.18
CA SER A 91 6.55 9.21 -16.80
C SER A 91 6.75 8.92 -15.30
N VAL A 92 7.98 8.78 -14.86
CA VAL A 92 8.32 8.65 -13.43
C VAL A 92 7.77 9.82 -12.63
N TYR A 93 7.99 11.05 -13.11
CA TYR A 93 7.45 12.25 -12.47
C TYR A 93 5.92 12.20 -12.34
N GLU A 94 5.22 11.84 -13.42
CA GLU A 94 3.76 11.74 -13.41
C GLU A 94 3.26 10.64 -12.50
N ASN A 95 3.90 9.47 -12.48
CA ASN A 95 3.57 8.38 -11.56
C ASN A 95 3.64 8.81 -10.09
N ILE A 96 4.62 9.62 -9.72
CA ILE A 96 4.76 10.13 -8.33
C ILE A 96 3.75 11.24 -8.06
N SER A 97 3.53 12.14 -9.02
CA SER A 97 2.69 13.32 -8.83
C SER A 97 1.19 13.04 -8.85
N VAL A 98 0.73 11.95 -9.50
CA VAL A 98 -0.69 11.70 -9.73
C VAL A 98 -1.52 11.65 -8.43
N GLY A 99 -1.00 11.01 -7.38
CA GLY A 99 -1.66 10.94 -6.09
C GLY A 99 -1.73 12.29 -5.38
N LEU A 100 -0.67 13.08 -5.47
CA LEU A 100 -0.61 14.43 -4.91
C LEU A 100 -1.61 15.37 -5.60
N LYS A 101 -1.68 15.30 -6.93
CA LYS A 101 -2.65 16.08 -7.74
C LYS A 101 -4.09 15.71 -7.39
N ALA A 102 -4.38 14.40 -7.28
CA ALA A 102 -5.72 13.93 -6.90
C ALA A 102 -6.15 14.41 -5.50
N ARG A 103 -5.21 14.52 -4.57
CA ARG A 103 -5.43 15.07 -3.22
C ARG A 103 -5.38 16.60 -3.16
N LYS A 104 -5.17 17.28 -4.29
CA LYS A 104 -5.04 18.74 -4.40
C LYS A 104 -3.96 19.31 -3.47
N VAL A 105 -2.85 18.60 -3.33
CA VAL A 105 -1.69 19.04 -2.55
C VAL A 105 -1.11 20.30 -3.19
N LYS A 106 -0.75 21.30 -2.38
CA LYS A 106 -0.02 22.48 -2.84
C LYS A 106 1.43 22.10 -3.14
N ASP A 107 2.05 22.83 -4.06
CA ASP A 107 3.48 22.71 -4.37
C ASP A 107 3.93 21.27 -4.74
N VAL A 108 3.10 20.57 -5.53
CA VAL A 108 3.34 19.19 -6.00
C VAL A 108 4.78 19.01 -6.52
N ASP A 109 5.29 19.96 -7.28
CA ASP A 109 6.63 19.91 -7.87
C ASP A 109 7.73 19.82 -6.79
N ILE A 110 7.60 20.59 -5.72
CA ILE A 110 8.55 20.58 -4.60
C ILE A 110 8.54 19.21 -3.91
N VAL A 111 7.36 18.68 -3.63
CA VAL A 111 7.21 17.36 -2.99
C VAL A 111 7.80 16.27 -3.86
N VAL A 112 7.46 16.25 -5.16
CA VAL A 112 7.95 15.24 -6.10
C VAL A 112 9.48 15.29 -6.21
N LYS A 113 10.09 16.47 -6.38
CA LYS A 113 11.55 16.63 -6.46
C LYS A 113 12.24 16.15 -5.18
N LYS A 114 11.68 16.48 -4.00
CA LYS A 114 12.20 16.02 -2.71
C LYS A 114 12.21 14.50 -2.62
N VAL A 115 11.09 13.86 -2.93
CA VAL A 115 10.95 12.40 -2.88
C VAL A 115 11.86 11.73 -3.91
N MET A 116 11.91 12.24 -5.15
CA MET A 116 12.81 11.71 -6.18
C MET A 116 14.28 11.77 -5.77
N LYS A 117 14.71 12.84 -5.11
CA LYS A 117 16.07 12.97 -4.55
C LYS A 117 16.32 11.93 -3.46
N GLN A 118 15.36 11.75 -2.54
CA GLN A 118 15.46 10.77 -1.45
C GLN A 118 15.63 9.35 -1.97
N PHE A 119 14.93 8.97 -3.05
CA PHE A 119 15.00 7.65 -3.66
C PHE A 119 16.06 7.53 -4.76
N GLN A 120 16.88 8.57 -5.00
CA GLN A 120 17.95 8.60 -6.00
C GLN A 120 17.45 8.22 -7.40
N ILE A 121 16.37 8.88 -7.85
CA ILE A 121 15.73 8.68 -9.16
C ILE A 121 15.46 9.98 -9.90
N SER A 122 16.12 11.08 -9.51
CA SER A 122 15.90 12.41 -10.12
C SER A 122 16.19 12.42 -11.63
N GLU A 123 17.21 11.70 -12.07
CA GLU A 123 17.60 11.58 -13.47
C GLU A 123 16.62 10.74 -14.31
N LEU A 124 15.68 10.06 -13.66
CA LEU A 124 14.69 9.22 -14.33
C LEU A 124 13.35 9.93 -14.56
N ALA A 125 13.23 11.22 -14.20
CA ALA A 125 11.96 11.95 -14.17
C ALA A 125 11.11 11.83 -15.43
N SER A 126 11.73 11.92 -16.61
CA SER A 126 11.07 11.84 -17.92
C SER A 126 10.92 10.43 -18.48
N ARG A 127 11.51 9.41 -17.82
CA ARG A 127 11.44 8.02 -18.31
C ARG A 127 10.07 7.40 -18.00
N TYR A 128 9.69 6.44 -18.84
CA TYR A 128 8.48 5.63 -18.66
C TYR A 128 8.82 4.28 -18.02
N PRO A 129 7.88 3.60 -17.37
CA PRO A 129 8.11 2.32 -16.68
C PRO A 129 8.81 1.25 -17.52
N LYS A 130 8.53 1.18 -18.82
CA LYS A 130 9.17 0.24 -19.76
C LYS A 130 10.68 0.48 -19.97
N GLN A 131 11.16 1.67 -19.65
CA GLN A 131 12.56 2.09 -19.78
C GLN A 131 13.35 1.90 -18.48
N LEU A 132 12.73 1.37 -17.43
CA LEU A 132 13.32 1.22 -16.11
C LEU A 132 13.72 -0.23 -15.84
N SER A 133 14.84 -0.43 -15.15
CA SER A 133 15.19 -1.72 -14.56
C SER A 133 14.22 -2.11 -13.44
N GLY A 134 14.22 -3.38 -13.01
CA GLY A 134 13.39 -3.85 -11.90
C GLY A 134 13.59 -3.04 -10.62
N GLY A 135 14.84 -2.80 -10.23
CA GLY A 135 15.18 -2.00 -9.05
C GLY A 135 14.77 -0.52 -9.18
N GLN A 136 14.87 0.05 -10.40
CA GLN A 136 14.38 1.41 -10.66
C GLN A 136 12.85 1.48 -10.54
N ARG A 137 12.11 0.52 -11.10
CA ARG A 137 10.65 0.43 -10.94
C ARG A 137 10.24 0.34 -9.46
N GLN A 138 10.96 -0.47 -8.68
CA GLN A 138 10.71 -0.58 -7.24
C GLN A 138 10.90 0.75 -6.52
N ARG A 139 12.02 1.46 -6.78
CA ARG A 139 12.27 2.79 -6.17
C ARG A 139 11.22 3.82 -6.56
N VAL A 140 10.78 3.82 -7.81
CA VAL A 140 9.69 4.70 -8.28
C VAL A 140 8.37 4.37 -7.57
N ALA A 141 8.04 3.09 -7.39
CA ALA A 141 6.84 2.68 -6.66
C ALA A 141 6.88 3.10 -5.19
N LEU A 142 8.02 2.94 -4.52
CA LEU A 142 8.22 3.43 -3.16
C LEU A 142 8.12 4.95 -3.09
N ALA A 143 8.74 5.67 -4.01
CA ALA A 143 8.65 7.13 -4.10
C ALA A 143 7.21 7.60 -4.26
N ARG A 144 6.41 6.94 -5.12
CA ARG A 144 4.98 7.23 -5.30
C ARG A 144 4.16 6.97 -4.02
N LEU A 145 4.53 5.94 -3.27
CA LEU A 145 3.85 5.59 -2.01
C LEU A 145 4.13 6.60 -0.91
N MET A 146 5.34 7.16 -0.89
CA MET A 146 5.81 8.09 0.15
C MET A 146 5.50 9.57 -0.16
N ALA A 147 5.06 9.86 -1.37
CA ALA A 147 4.60 11.19 -1.79
C ALA A 147 3.16 11.43 -1.32
#